data_56e3b3ec258dd013506d07a8d482daeb
#
_entry.id   56e3b3ec258dd013506d07a8d482daeb
#
_cell.length_a   1.000
_cell.length_b   1.000
_cell.length_c   1.000
_cell.angle_alpha   90.00
_cell.angle_beta   90.00
_cell.angle_gamma   90.00
#
_symmetry.space_group_name_H-M   'P 1'
#
loop_
_entity.id
_entity.type
_entity.pdbx_description
1 polymer ?
#
loop_
_entity_poly.entity_id
_entity_poly.type
_entity_poly.pdbx_seq_one_letter_code
_entity_poly.pdbx_strand_id
1 'polypeptide(L)'
;MDLDEHFFSKLITRHFSILSSHYYPSLQKPPVPGQLRTGAHTDFGAITILAMTRATGGLEVLMPDDTWQAVTPKKNELVVNLGDMMALWTNGFWESTLHRVVNPAQLRDELSQR
;
A
#
# COMPACT_ATOMS: atom_id res chain seq x y z
N MET A 1 -14.91 11.80 15.65
CA MET A 1 -15.05 13.22 15.20
C MET A 1 -16.52 13.46 14.92
N ASP A 2 -17.12 14.43 15.58
CA ASP A 2 -18.49 14.87 15.28
C ASP A 2 -18.43 15.85 14.08
N LEU A 3 -18.30 15.31 12.89
CA LEU A 3 -18.31 16.09 11.65
C LEU A 3 -19.67 15.96 10.97
N ASP A 4 -20.13 17.05 10.35
CA ASP A 4 -21.30 17.04 9.47
C ASP A 4 -21.11 16.01 8.34
N GLU A 5 -22.15 15.29 7.95
CA GLU A 5 -22.15 14.29 6.89
C GLU A 5 -21.56 14.81 5.58
N HIS A 6 -21.74 16.09 5.29
CA HIS A 6 -21.25 16.75 4.07
C HIS A 6 -19.96 17.53 4.28
N PHE A 7 -19.27 17.36 5.42
CA PHE A 7 -18.07 18.15 5.73
C PHE A 7 -17.01 18.05 4.62
N PHE A 8 -16.65 16.84 4.24
CA PHE A 8 -15.66 16.64 3.17
C PHE A 8 -16.16 17.07 1.80
N SER A 9 -17.45 16.86 1.49
CA SER A 9 -18.04 17.27 0.22
C SER A 9 -17.97 18.79 0.01
N LYS A 10 -18.09 19.57 1.08
CA LYS A 10 -17.96 21.04 1.04
C LYS A 10 -16.52 21.50 0.81
N LEU A 11 -15.53 20.71 1.24
CA LEU A 11 -14.12 21.03 1.11
C LEU A 11 -13.51 20.55 -0.21
N ILE A 12 -14.02 19.47 -0.80
CA ILE A 12 -13.53 18.90 -2.05
C ILE A 12 -14.12 19.63 -3.25
N THR A 13 -13.86 20.92 -3.37
CA THR A 13 -14.30 21.75 -4.50
C THR A 13 -13.29 21.71 -5.66
N ARG A 14 -12.02 21.48 -5.37
CA ARG A 14 -10.92 21.29 -6.32
C ARG A 14 -10.13 20.08 -5.90
N HIS A 15 -10.57 18.91 -6.33
CA HIS A 15 -9.86 17.68 -6.01
C HIS A 15 -8.62 17.50 -6.88
N PHE A 16 -7.60 16.89 -6.30
CA PHE A 16 -6.43 16.39 -6.98
C PHE A 16 -6.36 14.89 -6.79
N SER A 17 -6.69 14.14 -7.84
CA SER A 17 -6.67 12.68 -7.81
C SER A 17 -5.67 12.18 -8.83
N ILE A 18 -4.90 11.16 -8.47
CA ILE A 18 -3.91 10.53 -9.34
C ILE A 18 -4.35 9.10 -9.57
N LEU A 19 -4.40 8.69 -10.84
CA LEU A 19 -4.49 7.29 -11.23
C LEU A 19 -3.10 6.80 -11.61
N SER A 20 -2.60 5.79 -10.92
CA SER A 20 -1.32 5.16 -11.20
C SER A 20 -1.50 3.68 -11.53
N SER A 21 -0.70 3.19 -12.47
CA SER A 21 -0.61 1.76 -12.78
C SER A 21 0.81 1.30 -12.54
N HIS A 22 0.98 0.30 -11.69
CA HIS A 22 2.28 -0.28 -11.34
C HIS A 22 2.39 -1.68 -11.94
N TYR A 23 3.39 -1.87 -12.77
CA TYR A 23 3.72 -3.18 -13.33
C TYR A 23 5.03 -3.68 -12.74
N TYR A 24 4.98 -4.85 -12.14
CA TYR A 24 6.13 -5.53 -11.56
C TYR A 24 6.51 -6.73 -12.47
N PRO A 25 7.51 -6.59 -13.33
CA PRO A 25 7.91 -7.68 -14.23
C PRO A 25 8.49 -8.86 -13.44
N SER A 26 8.40 -10.05 -14.03
CA SER A 26 9.07 -11.23 -13.50
C SER A 26 10.59 -11.02 -13.42
N LEU A 27 11.19 -11.49 -12.33
CA LEU A 27 12.64 -11.42 -12.18
C LEU A 27 13.32 -12.49 -13.02
N GLN A 28 14.36 -12.07 -13.74
CA GLN A 28 15.20 -12.98 -14.52
C GLN A 28 16.32 -13.60 -13.67
N LYS A 29 16.61 -13.01 -12.53
CA LYS A 29 17.63 -13.44 -11.55
C LYS A 29 17.10 -13.30 -10.14
N PRO A 30 17.62 -14.05 -9.18
CA PRO A 30 17.27 -13.87 -7.77
C PRO A 30 17.51 -12.43 -7.32
N PRO A 31 16.61 -11.86 -6.51
CA PRO A 31 16.82 -10.52 -5.97
C PRO A 31 18.02 -10.51 -5.02
N VAL A 32 18.73 -9.40 -4.98
CA VAL A 32 19.78 -9.18 -3.99
C VAL A 32 19.16 -9.20 -2.59
N PRO A 33 19.83 -9.76 -1.57
CA PRO A 33 19.34 -9.73 -0.19
C PRO A 33 18.91 -8.31 0.23
N GLY A 34 17.71 -8.18 0.78
CA GLY A 34 17.11 -6.90 1.16
C GLY A 34 16.50 -6.07 0.02
N GLN A 35 16.60 -6.52 -1.22
CA GLN A 35 15.98 -5.81 -2.36
C GLN A 35 14.46 -5.87 -2.30
N LEU A 36 13.83 -4.70 -2.35
CA LEU A 36 12.40 -4.51 -2.41
C LEU A 36 11.94 -4.18 -3.84
N ARG A 37 10.69 -4.49 -4.17
CA ARG A 37 10.02 -4.00 -5.38
C ARG A 37 9.65 -2.54 -5.24
N THR A 38 9.15 -2.16 -4.05
CA THR A 38 8.88 -0.78 -3.66
C THR A 38 9.34 -0.62 -2.22
N GLY A 39 10.17 0.39 -1.96
CA GLY A 39 10.66 0.72 -0.62
C GLY A 39 9.52 1.06 0.34
N ALA A 40 9.79 0.98 1.63
CA ALA A 40 8.81 1.36 2.64
C ALA A 40 8.50 2.86 2.55
N HIS A 41 7.21 3.21 2.51
CA HIS A 41 6.70 4.57 2.39
C HIS A 41 5.29 4.69 2.93
N THR A 42 4.84 5.92 3.13
CA THR A 42 3.45 6.31 3.35
C THR A 42 2.92 7.04 2.11
N ASP A 43 1.62 7.14 1.96
CA ASP A 43 0.99 7.89 0.87
C ASP A 43 0.70 9.33 1.29
N PHE A 44 0.98 10.31 0.42
CA PHE A 44 0.75 11.74 0.72
C PHE A 44 -0.73 12.13 0.78
N GLY A 45 -1.59 11.41 0.04
CA GLY A 45 -3.01 11.76 -0.13
C GLY A 45 -3.85 11.55 1.12
N ALA A 46 -5.17 11.70 0.95
CA ALA A 46 -6.13 11.39 2.00
C ALA A 46 -6.42 9.88 2.04
N ILE A 47 -6.72 9.30 0.88
CA ILE A 47 -7.11 7.89 0.73
C ILE A 47 -6.49 7.33 -0.55
N THR A 48 -5.92 6.14 -0.44
CA THR A 48 -5.51 5.34 -1.60
C THR A 48 -6.42 4.12 -1.73
N ILE A 49 -6.88 3.88 -2.95
CA ILE A 49 -7.66 2.69 -3.30
C ILE A 49 -6.83 1.87 -4.28
N LEU A 50 -6.43 0.67 -3.86
CA LEU A 50 -5.56 -0.20 -4.62
C LEU A 50 -6.30 -1.45 -5.10
N ALA A 51 -6.36 -1.62 -6.42
CA ALA A 51 -6.77 -2.86 -7.05
C ALA A 51 -5.53 -3.69 -7.38
N MET A 52 -5.43 -4.90 -6.84
CA MET A 52 -4.30 -5.79 -7.07
C MET A 52 -4.69 -6.94 -7.99
N THR A 53 -3.79 -7.30 -8.91
CA THR A 53 -3.91 -8.58 -9.60
C THR A 53 -3.52 -9.73 -8.67
N ARG A 54 -4.16 -10.87 -8.83
CA ARG A 54 -4.04 -12.03 -7.93
C ARG A 54 -2.65 -12.65 -7.79
N ALA A 55 -1.74 -12.27 -8.66
CA ALA A 55 -0.70 -13.23 -9.00
C ALA A 55 0.38 -13.41 -7.94
N THR A 56 0.73 -12.43 -7.15
CA THR A 56 2.05 -12.53 -6.52
C THR A 56 2.16 -12.12 -5.05
N GLY A 57 1.15 -11.46 -4.49
CA GLY A 57 1.33 -10.90 -3.14
C GLY A 57 2.49 -9.91 -3.08
N GLY A 58 3.12 -9.82 -1.95
CA GLY A 58 4.29 -8.97 -1.73
C GLY A 58 3.99 -7.62 -1.11
N LEU A 59 2.73 -7.19 -1.06
CA LEU A 59 2.34 -6.02 -0.27
C LEU A 59 2.41 -6.37 1.21
N GLU A 60 3.12 -5.58 1.97
CA GLU A 60 3.24 -5.68 3.42
C GLU A 60 3.00 -4.33 4.07
N VAL A 61 2.36 -4.34 5.23
CA VAL A 61 2.12 -3.17 6.08
C VAL A 61 2.85 -3.33 7.40
N LEU A 62 3.35 -2.22 7.94
CA LEU A 62 3.96 -2.20 9.26
C LEU A 62 2.86 -2.10 10.33
N MET A 63 2.84 -3.06 11.23
CA MET A 63 1.90 -3.10 12.35
C MET A 63 2.44 -2.29 13.54
N PRO A 64 1.58 -1.89 14.50
CA PRO A 64 1.99 -1.14 15.68
C PRO A 64 3.03 -1.83 16.57
N ASP A 65 3.19 -3.14 16.44
CA ASP A 65 4.20 -3.94 17.15
C ASP A 65 5.54 -4.05 16.38
N ASP A 66 5.77 -3.20 15.40
CA ASP A 66 6.92 -3.17 14.51
C ASP A 66 7.09 -4.44 13.64
N THR A 67 6.04 -5.24 13.47
CA THR A 67 6.05 -6.40 12.57
C THR A 67 5.47 -6.06 11.19
N TRP A 68 6.04 -6.66 10.15
CA TRP A 68 5.52 -6.57 8.79
C TRP A 68 4.49 -7.66 8.55
N GLN A 69 3.27 -7.27 8.18
CA GLN A 69 2.18 -8.19 7.87
C GLN A 69 1.83 -8.15 6.39
N ALA A 70 1.74 -9.32 5.76
CA ALA A 70 1.31 -9.44 4.37
C ALA A 70 -0.17 -9.08 4.20
N VAL A 71 -0.48 -8.30 3.16
CA VAL A 71 -1.84 -7.95 2.75
C VAL A 71 -2.20 -8.77 1.53
N THR A 72 -3.20 -9.66 1.67
CA THR A 72 -3.62 -10.59 0.62
C THR A 72 -5.11 -10.45 0.36
N PRO A 73 -5.53 -9.50 -0.49
CA PRO A 73 -6.94 -9.33 -0.82
C PRO A 73 -7.48 -10.54 -1.59
N LYS A 74 -8.74 -10.87 -1.34
CA LYS A 74 -9.46 -11.90 -2.11
C LYS A 74 -9.87 -11.34 -3.49
N LYS A 75 -10.43 -12.22 -4.31
CA LYS A 75 -10.98 -11.80 -5.60
C LYS A 75 -12.07 -10.73 -5.40
N ASN A 76 -11.98 -9.65 -6.14
CA ASN A 76 -12.92 -8.51 -6.10
C ASN A 76 -12.86 -7.68 -4.80
N GLU A 77 -11.83 -7.83 -4.00
CA GLU A 77 -11.53 -6.93 -2.90
C GLU A 77 -10.54 -5.84 -3.34
N LEU A 78 -10.69 -4.68 -2.75
CA LEU A 78 -9.77 -3.57 -2.89
C LEU A 78 -9.05 -3.37 -1.55
N VAL A 79 -7.79 -3.01 -1.61
CA VAL A 79 -7.05 -2.53 -0.43
C VAL A 79 -7.26 -1.03 -0.35
N VAL A 80 -7.64 -0.54 0.83
CA VAL A 80 -7.81 0.89 1.08
C VAL A 80 -6.93 1.27 2.26
N ASN A 81 -6.12 2.30 2.08
CA ASN A 81 -5.33 2.87 3.16
C ASN A 81 -5.51 4.38 3.26
N LEU A 82 -5.31 4.92 4.44
CA LEU A 82 -5.27 6.34 4.70
C LEU A 82 -3.87 6.87 4.44
N GLY A 83 -3.78 8.09 3.94
CA GLY A 83 -2.53 8.76 3.71
C GLY A 83 -2.23 9.88 4.71
N ASP A 84 -1.09 10.52 4.53
CA ASP A 84 -0.53 11.53 5.44
C ASP A 84 -1.45 12.73 5.64
N MET A 85 -2.18 13.13 4.59
CA MET A 85 -3.15 14.22 4.70
C MET A 85 -4.27 13.87 5.68
N MET A 86 -4.77 12.63 5.67
CA MET A 86 -5.81 12.20 6.60
C MET A 86 -5.26 12.10 8.03
N ALA A 87 -4.03 11.63 8.19
CA ALA A 87 -3.37 11.62 9.49
C ALA A 87 -3.21 13.04 10.05
N LEU A 88 -2.83 14.00 9.22
CA LEU A 88 -2.72 15.40 9.60
C LEU A 88 -4.08 16.02 9.98
N TRP A 89 -5.12 15.80 9.18
CA TRP A 89 -6.46 16.34 9.44
C TRP A 89 -7.08 15.80 10.72
N THR A 90 -6.74 14.58 11.10
CA THR A 90 -7.24 13.95 12.33
C THR A 90 -6.30 14.14 13.52
N ASN A 91 -5.26 14.96 13.37
CA ASN A 91 -4.25 15.17 14.40
C ASN A 91 -3.64 13.86 14.92
N GLY A 92 -3.32 12.95 14.02
CA GLY A 92 -2.73 11.65 14.33
C GLY A 92 -3.72 10.60 14.90
N PHE A 93 -5.01 10.90 14.93
CA PHE A 93 -6.00 9.91 15.38
C PHE A 93 -6.13 8.74 14.39
N TRP A 94 -6.04 9.04 13.09
CA TRP A 94 -5.89 8.03 12.05
C TRP A 94 -4.47 8.07 11.50
N GLU A 95 -3.88 6.91 11.37
CA GLU A 95 -2.49 6.79 10.94
C GLU A 95 -2.39 6.56 9.43
N SER A 96 -1.35 7.16 8.84
CA SER A 96 -0.88 6.79 7.51
C SER A 96 0.06 5.59 7.66
N THR A 97 -0.42 4.42 7.27
CA THR A 97 0.31 3.16 7.52
C THR A 97 1.48 3.00 6.59
N LEU A 98 2.68 2.79 7.15
CA LEU A 98 3.88 2.47 6.40
C LEU A 98 3.71 1.13 5.70
N HIS A 99 3.99 1.08 4.40
CA HIS A 99 3.84 -0.12 3.60
C HIS A 99 4.96 -0.26 2.58
N ARG A 100 5.17 -1.48 2.09
CA ARG A 100 6.22 -1.82 1.12
C ARG A 100 5.78 -2.96 0.21
N VAL A 101 6.51 -3.16 -0.88
CA VAL A 101 6.33 -4.32 -1.76
C VAL A 101 7.61 -5.14 -1.79
N VAL A 102 7.54 -6.35 -1.28
CA VAL A 102 8.65 -7.31 -1.28
C VAL A 102 8.61 -8.21 -2.52
N ASN A 103 9.71 -8.88 -2.79
CA ASN A 103 9.72 -9.95 -3.80
C ASN A 103 9.01 -11.18 -3.21
N PRO A 104 8.04 -11.79 -3.93
CA PRO A 104 7.34 -12.98 -3.45
C PRO A 104 8.29 -14.10 -3.09
N ALA A 105 8.01 -14.83 -2.00
CA ALA A 105 8.85 -15.92 -1.50
C ALA A 105 9.04 -17.03 -2.53
N GLN A 106 7.98 -17.37 -3.27
CA GLN A 106 8.01 -18.41 -4.32
C GLN A 106 9.04 -18.11 -5.43
N LEU A 107 9.22 -16.83 -5.80
CA LEU A 107 10.25 -16.44 -6.78
C LEU A 107 11.67 -16.54 -6.21
N ARG A 108 11.84 -16.40 -4.91
CA ARG A 108 13.14 -16.62 -4.25
C ARG A 108 13.54 -18.08 -4.28
N ASP A 109 12.59 -18.97 -4.00
CA ASP A 109 12.86 -20.42 -3.92
C ASP A 109 13.07 -21.05 -5.31
N GLU A 110 12.27 -20.67 -6.30
CA GLU A 110 12.42 -21.16 -7.68
C GLU A 110 13.72 -20.70 -8.36
N LEU A 111 14.15 -19.46 -8.08
CA LEU A 111 15.37 -18.89 -8.67
C LEU A 111 16.63 -19.29 -7.90
N SER A 112 16.53 -19.69 -6.63
CA SER A 112 17.65 -20.18 -5.83
C SER A 112 17.98 -21.66 -6.11
N GLN A 113 17.06 -22.39 -6.75
CA GLN A 113 17.23 -23.81 -7.13
C GLN A 113 17.76 -23.99 -8.57
N ARG A 114 18.02 -22.94 -9.30
CA ARG A 114 18.62 -22.93 -10.64
C ARG A 114 20.04 -22.40 -10.60
#